data_cd384ac8adf428530570010caa407cd9
#
_entry.id   cd384ac8adf428530570010caa407cd9
#
_cell.length_a   1.000
_cell.length_b   1.000
_cell.length_c   1.000
_cell.angle_alpha   90.00
_cell.angle_beta   90.00
_cell.angle_gamma   90.00
#
_symmetry.space_group_name_H-M   'P 1'
#
loop_
_entity.id
_entity.type
_entity.pdbx_description
1 polymer ?
#
loop_
_entity_poly.entity_id
_entity_poly.type
_entity_poly.pdbx_seq_one_letter_code
_entity_poly.pdbx_strand_id
1 'polypeptide(L)'
;GVELCDTAACKVGGSGGRTLGGVGAGPLRVVGLLLLVAATLLSGEANAQDITPLLKDADRYRMSAENLQVDTQVSVFNADGSPDKQRRYTVFAQSERKSLVLMQSTVEKGQKVLMLGDDFWLLMPNTQRPMRITPMQKLLGDASTGDIATMNWAGDYTGQVVGEEPCQPDSKATCLHLSLQAQRKGVTYQRIELWIGKARHEPVRADLFVQSDKLAKQARFVMDKPTNPTNVAEMVLVDQLSNKKETRIQYLSRKERTVAAEWLNPMFLARNPSLD
;
A
#
# COMPACT_ATOMS: atom_id res chain seq x y z
N GLY A 1 48.41 -0.89 25.67
CA GLY A 1 49.32 -1.95 25.43
C GLY A 1 48.80 -2.81 24.29
N VAL A 2 49.22 -2.71 23.01
CA VAL A 2 50.37 -3.27 22.32
C VAL A 2 50.41 -4.80 22.53
N GLU A 3 50.27 -5.61 21.54
CA GLU A 3 51.13 -6.12 20.46
C GLU A 3 50.36 -7.24 19.71
N LEU A 4 50.20 -7.30 18.46
CA LEU A 4 51.04 -7.69 17.34
C LEU A 4 51.90 -8.97 17.53
N CYS A 5 51.60 -9.99 16.68
CA CYS A 5 52.57 -10.92 16.00
C CYS A 5 51.71 -11.94 15.22
N ASP A 6 51.70 -12.02 13.96
CA ASP A 6 52.60 -12.19 12.83
C ASP A 6 53.15 -13.64 12.66
N THR A 7 52.89 -14.12 11.45
CA THR A 7 53.66 -14.97 10.52
C THR A 7 53.87 -16.47 10.75
N ALA A 8 53.65 -17.11 9.66
CA ALA A 8 54.52 -18.02 8.88
C ALA A 8 54.23 -19.54 8.89
N ALA A 9 53.84 -19.93 7.76
CA ALA A 9 54.28 -21.07 6.92
C ALA A 9 55.12 -22.21 7.53
N CYS A 10 54.74 -23.43 7.22
CA CYS A 10 55.68 -24.50 6.96
C CYS A 10 55.17 -25.49 5.91
N LYS A 11 55.90 -25.56 4.84
CA LYS A 11 55.95 -26.58 3.80
C LYS A 11 56.78 -27.76 4.27
N VAL A 12 56.66 -28.90 3.59
CA VAL A 12 57.63 -30.00 3.24
C VAL A 12 56.84 -31.33 3.38
N GLY A 13 56.68 -32.26 2.48
CA GLY A 13 57.47 -32.62 1.32
C GLY A 13 57.77 -34.11 1.35
N GLY A 14 57.70 -34.74 0.21
CA GLY A 14 58.48 -35.92 -0.11
C GLY A 14 57.65 -37.24 -0.21
N SER A 15 57.48 -37.76 -1.34
CA SER A 15 58.24 -38.63 -2.23
C SER A 15 58.04 -40.12 -1.83
N GLY A 16 57.64 -40.99 -2.69
CA GLY A 16 58.25 -41.59 -3.80
C GLY A 16 57.82 -43.05 -3.91
N GLY A 17 57.85 -43.59 -5.11
CA GLY A 17 58.12 -45.03 -5.32
C GLY A 17 57.10 -45.75 -6.24
N ARG A 18 57.40 -45.82 -7.52
CA ARG A 18 57.47 -46.88 -8.53
C ARG A 18 57.10 -48.30 -8.02
N THR A 19 56.41 -49.16 -8.81
CA THR A 19 56.76 -49.77 -10.12
C THR A 19 55.74 -50.76 -10.62
N LEU A 20 55.52 -50.79 -11.93
CA LEU A 20 55.51 -51.87 -12.92
C LEU A 20 54.61 -53.15 -12.76
N GLY A 21 54.00 -53.41 -13.88
CA GLY A 21 53.63 -54.76 -14.41
C GLY A 21 52.13 -54.96 -14.56
N GLY A 22 51.52 -55.22 -15.66
CA GLY A 22 51.90 -55.88 -16.88
C GLY A 22 50.60 -56.59 -17.40
N VAL A 23 50.34 -56.39 -18.65
CA VAL A 23 49.72 -57.29 -19.63
C VAL A 23 48.44 -58.02 -19.35
N GLY A 24 47.47 -57.84 -20.28
CA GLY A 24 46.33 -58.74 -20.48
C GLY A 24 45.23 -58.23 -21.38
N ALA A 25 45.25 -58.64 -22.61
CA ALA A 25 44.29 -58.29 -23.67
C ALA A 25 42.89 -58.92 -23.47
N GLY A 26 41.87 -58.26 -24.02
CA GLY A 26 40.61 -58.91 -24.39
C GLY A 26 39.43 -57.96 -24.55
N PRO A 27 38.83 -57.82 -25.69
CA PRO A 27 37.70 -56.91 -25.89
C PRO A 27 36.37 -57.59 -25.60
N LEU A 28 35.68 -57.09 -24.59
CA LEU A 28 34.27 -57.42 -24.44
C LEU A 28 33.46 -56.18 -24.67
N ARG A 29 32.73 -56.18 -25.79
CA ARG A 29 31.71 -55.16 -26.11
C ARG A 29 30.60 -55.27 -25.08
N VAL A 30 30.47 -54.30 -24.23
CA VAL A 30 29.26 -54.08 -23.46
C VAL A 30 28.61 -52.81 -23.99
N VAL A 31 27.50 -53.02 -24.69
CA VAL A 31 26.58 -51.98 -25.12
C VAL A 31 25.90 -51.43 -23.86
N GLY A 32 26.45 -50.33 -23.36
CA GLY A 32 25.88 -49.57 -22.25
C GLY A 32 24.74 -48.72 -22.78
N LEU A 33 23.53 -49.13 -22.50
CA LEU A 33 22.28 -48.40 -22.74
C LEU A 33 22.28 -47.14 -21.83
N LEU A 34 22.65 -46.02 -22.40
CA LEU A 34 22.52 -44.71 -21.76
C LEU A 34 21.03 -44.35 -21.69
N LEU A 35 20.38 -44.68 -20.57
CA LEU A 35 19.09 -44.11 -20.18
C LEU A 35 19.29 -42.64 -19.83
N LEU A 36 19.09 -41.75 -20.81
CA LEU A 36 18.91 -40.33 -20.59
C LEU A 36 17.58 -40.16 -19.84
N VAL A 37 17.63 -40.04 -18.52
CA VAL A 37 16.51 -39.55 -17.73
C VAL A 37 16.47 -38.05 -18.00
N ALA A 38 15.67 -37.63 -18.97
CA ALA A 38 15.24 -36.28 -19.17
C ALA A 38 14.33 -35.92 -17.98
N ALA A 39 14.93 -35.39 -16.91
CA ALA A 39 14.21 -34.70 -15.88
C ALA A 39 13.62 -33.42 -16.51
N THR A 40 12.39 -33.53 -17.01
CA THR A 40 11.57 -32.37 -17.34
C THR A 40 11.30 -31.62 -16.02
N LEU A 41 12.10 -30.62 -15.76
CA LEU A 41 11.78 -29.57 -14.81
C LEU A 41 10.51 -28.89 -15.36
N LEU A 42 9.37 -29.36 -14.93
CA LEU A 42 8.13 -28.59 -14.97
C LEU A 42 8.36 -27.41 -14.04
N SER A 43 8.97 -26.36 -14.57
CA SER A 43 8.87 -25.04 -14.01
C SER A 43 7.40 -24.69 -14.09
N GLY A 44 6.66 -25.00 -13.03
CA GLY A 44 5.34 -24.46 -12.83
C GLY A 44 5.55 -22.94 -12.79
N GLU A 45 5.29 -22.27 -13.89
CA GLU A 45 5.01 -20.85 -13.85
C GLU A 45 3.85 -20.73 -12.87
N ALA A 46 4.15 -20.28 -11.66
CA ALA A 46 3.14 -19.83 -10.74
C ALA A 46 2.43 -18.70 -11.49
N ASN A 47 1.28 -19.01 -12.05
CA ASN A 47 0.39 -18.06 -12.67
C ASN A 47 0.08 -17.05 -11.58
N ALA A 48 0.80 -15.91 -11.59
CA ALA A 48 0.54 -14.82 -10.67
C ALA A 48 -0.91 -14.39 -10.92
N GLN A 49 -1.78 -14.76 -9.99
CA GLN A 49 -3.20 -14.46 -10.11
C GLN A 49 -3.34 -12.93 -10.15
N ASP A 50 -3.95 -12.42 -11.23
CA ASP A 50 -4.25 -11.00 -11.31
C ASP A 50 -5.25 -10.64 -10.21
N ILE A 51 -4.81 -9.82 -9.25
CA ILE A 51 -5.63 -9.37 -8.13
C ILE A 51 -6.46 -8.13 -8.45
N THR A 52 -6.33 -7.57 -9.65
CA THR A 52 -7.05 -6.34 -10.04
C THR A 52 -8.57 -6.46 -9.84
N PRO A 53 -9.24 -7.57 -10.17
CA PRO A 53 -10.67 -7.73 -9.87
C PRO A 53 -10.98 -7.63 -8.38
N LEU A 54 -10.16 -8.22 -7.52
CA LEU A 54 -10.33 -8.16 -6.06
C LEU A 54 -10.17 -6.72 -5.54
N LEU A 55 -9.17 -5.99 -6.06
CA LEU A 55 -8.95 -4.60 -5.70
C LEU A 55 -10.10 -3.70 -6.17
N LYS A 56 -10.63 -3.92 -7.37
CA LYS A 56 -11.80 -3.18 -7.86
C LYS A 56 -13.04 -3.44 -7.01
N ASP A 57 -13.22 -4.67 -6.56
CA ASP A 57 -14.31 -5.01 -5.64
C ASP A 57 -14.17 -4.29 -4.29
N ALA A 58 -12.97 -4.29 -3.72
CA ALA A 58 -12.68 -3.59 -2.48
C ALA A 58 -12.83 -2.06 -2.63
N ASP A 59 -12.39 -1.51 -3.75
CA ASP A 59 -12.47 -0.07 -4.03
C ASP A 59 -13.90 0.46 -4.07
N ARG A 60 -14.88 -0.35 -4.52
CA ARG A 60 -16.29 0.06 -4.57
C ARG A 60 -16.85 0.48 -3.23
N TYR A 61 -16.31 -0.03 -2.13
CA TYR A 61 -16.73 0.36 -0.78
C TYR A 61 -16.22 1.75 -0.37
N ARG A 62 -15.24 2.31 -1.09
CA ARG A 62 -14.71 3.65 -0.85
C ARG A 62 -15.06 4.61 -1.99
N MET A 63 -14.98 4.15 -3.22
CA MET A 63 -15.27 4.90 -4.44
C MET A 63 -16.43 4.23 -5.17
N SER A 64 -17.66 4.54 -4.75
CA SER A 64 -18.88 3.91 -5.25
C SER A 64 -19.33 4.39 -6.63
N ALA A 65 -18.73 5.46 -7.16
CA ALA A 65 -18.96 6.02 -8.49
C ALA A 65 -17.68 6.64 -9.03
N GLU A 66 -17.67 6.96 -10.32
CA GLU A 66 -16.49 7.56 -10.98
C GLU A 66 -16.17 8.99 -10.51
N ASN A 67 -17.21 9.71 -10.10
CA ASN A 67 -17.11 11.09 -9.64
C ASN A 67 -17.90 11.24 -8.35
N LEU A 68 -17.23 11.54 -7.26
CA LEU A 68 -17.85 11.68 -5.95
C LEU A 68 -17.49 13.01 -5.28
N GLN A 69 -18.47 13.56 -4.57
CA GLN A 69 -18.23 14.50 -3.49
C GLN A 69 -18.38 13.75 -2.17
N VAL A 70 -17.34 13.79 -1.35
CA VAL A 70 -17.31 13.10 -0.05
C VAL A 70 -17.09 14.13 1.05
N ASP A 71 -18.05 14.28 1.93
CA ASP A 71 -17.87 15.08 3.14
C ASP A 71 -17.17 14.21 4.19
N THR A 72 -16.03 14.68 4.64
CA THR A 72 -15.10 13.91 5.46
C THR A 72 -14.81 14.66 6.75
N GLN A 73 -14.83 13.93 7.86
CA GLN A 73 -14.40 14.44 9.15
C GLN A 73 -13.21 13.62 9.65
N VAL A 74 -12.14 14.30 10.01
CA VAL A 74 -10.97 13.70 10.64
C VAL A 74 -10.96 14.07 12.10
N SER A 75 -10.92 13.06 12.98
CA SER A 75 -10.89 13.22 14.44
C SER A 75 -9.69 12.50 15.00
N VAL A 76 -8.98 13.16 15.91
CA VAL A 76 -7.83 12.59 16.64
C VAL A 76 -8.25 12.34 18.08
N PHE A 77 -7.98 11.15 18.58
CA PHE A 77 -8.24 10.74 19.97
C PHE A 77 -6.92 10.42 20.67
N ASN A 78 -6.81 10.86 21.90
CA ASN A 78 -5.69 10.51 22.77
C ASN A 78 -5.71 9.02 23.15
N ALA A 79 -4.62 8.54 23.73
CA ALA A 79 -4.50 7.13 24.13
C ALA A 79 -5.56 6.69 25.15
N ASP A 80 -6.08 7.62 25.97
CA ASP A 80 -7.15 7.40 26.94
C ASP A 80 -8.57 7.44 26.32
N GLY A 81 -8.66 7.64 24.99
CA GLY A 81 -9.91 7.75 24.25
C GLY A 81 -10.57 9.13 24.27
N SER A 82 -9.96 10.12 24.94
CA SER A 82 -10.48 11.49 24.93
C SER A 82 -10.24 12.16 23.58
N PRO A 83 -11.19 13.00 23.08
CA PRO A 83 -11.00 13.74 21.83
C PRO A 83 -9.92 14.80 21.99
N ASP A 84 -9.08 14.95 20.94
CA ASP A 84 -8.02 15.97 20.87
C ASP A 84 -8.37 17.03 19.82
N LYS A 85 -8.43 16.64 18.54
CA LYS A 85 -8.63 17.56 17.41
C LYS A 85 -9.66 17.00 16.44
N GLN A 86 -10.32 17.91 15.72
CA GLN A 86 -11.27 17.56 14.68
C GLN A 86 -11.20 18.58 13.54
N ARG A 87 -11.29 18.08 12.29
CA ARG A 87 -11.31 18.89 11.07
C ARG A 87 -12.30 18.34 10.07
N ARG A 88 -12.81 19.24 9.23
CA ARG A 88 -13.73 18.90 8.14
C ARG A 88 -13.10 19.18 6.80
N TYR A 89 -13.35 18.28 5.86
CA TYR A 89 -12.88 18.36 4.48
C TYR A 89 -14.01 18.02 3.54
N THR A 90 -14.07 18.70 2.39
CA THR A 90 -14.87 18.26 1.25
C THR A 90 -13.92 17.74 0.19
N VAL A 91 -14.11 16.49 -0.21
CA VAL A 91 -13.25 15.81 -1.19
C VAL A 91 -14.02 15.60 -2.47
N PHE A 92 -13.54 16.16 -3.58
CA PHE A 92 -14.02 15.85 -4.92
C PHE A 92 -13.07 14.84 -5.53
N ALA A 93 -13.49 13.58 -5.58
CA ALA A 93 -12.69 12.49 -6.10
C ALA A 93 -13.21 12.05 -7.47
N GLN A 94 -12.30 11.83 -8.39
CA GLN A 94 -12.58 11.27 -9.70
C GLN A 94 -11.70 10.06 -9.96
N SER A 95 -12.11 9.21 -10.91
CA SER A 95 -11.28 8.15 -11.44
C SER A 95 -9.96 8.70 -12.00
N GLU A 96 -8.98 7.81 -12.24
CA GLU A 96 -7.66 8.17 -12.79
C GLU A 96 -6.84 9.12 -11.89
N ARG A 97 -6.98 8.97 -10.57
CA ARG A 97 -6.21 9.71 -9.57
C ARG A 97 -6.33 11.23 -9.71
N LYS A 98 -7.55 11.71 -9.74
CA LYS A 98 -7.88 13.13 -9.67
C LYS A 98 -8.69 13.39 -8.42
N SER A 99 -8.22 14.30 -7.56
CA SER A 99 -8.91 14.63 -6.33
C SER A 99 -8.59 16.05 -5.88
N LEU A 100 -9.63 16.77 -5.47
CA LEU A 100 -9.51 18.09 -4.86
C LEU A 100 -10.05 18.01 -3.43
N VAL A 101 -9.22 18.37 -2.46
CA VAL A 101 -9.58 18.43 -1.04
C VAL A 101 -9.71 19.89 -0.63
N LEU A 102 -10.88 20.29 -0.17
CA LEU A 102 -11.15 21.61 0.39
C LEU A 102 -11.21 21.53 1.91
N MET A 103 -10.42 22.33 2.58
CA MET A 103 -10.41 22.40 4.04
C MET A 103 -11.52 23.35 4.50
N GLN A 104 -12.46 22.82 5.30
CA GLN A 104 -13.68 23.53 5.69
C GLN A 104 -13.63 24.09 7.12
N SER A 105 -12.76 23.55 7.98
CA SER A 105 -12.64 24.03 9.36
C SER A 105 -12.03 25.43 9.40
N THR A 106 -12.49 26.26 10.30
CA THR A 106 -12.11 27.69 10.39
C THR A 106 -10.60 27.92 10.44
N VAL A 107 -9.87 27.05 11.14
CA VAL A 107 -8.40 27.18 11.29
C VAL A 107 -7.63 26.91 10.01
N GLU A 108 -8.24 26.23 9.04
CA GLU A 108 -7.60 25.82 7.78
C GLU A 108 -8.35 26.32 6.54
N LYS A 109 -9.44 27.04 6.75
CA LYS A 109 -10.33 27.45 5.65
C LYS A 109 -9.58 28.19 4.56
N GLY A 110 -9.82 27.78 3.32
CA GLY A 110 -9.13 28.32 2.15
C GLY A 110 -7.90 27.53 1.72
N GLN A 111 -7.41 26.59 2.53
CA GLN A 111 -6.40 25.63 2.09
C GLN A 111 -7.03 24.60 1.17
N LYS A 112 -6.30 24.19 0.15
CA LYS A 112 -6.71 23.16 -0.81
C LYS A 112 -5.56 22.23 -1.09
N VAL A 113 -5.88 20.94 -1.27
CA VAL A 113 -4.94 19.94 -1.78
C VAL A 113 -5.49 19.42 -3.10
N LEU A 114 -4.64 19.40 -4.12
CA LEU A 114 -4.96 18.78 -5.41
C LEU A 114 -4.05 17.57 -5.62
N MET A 115 -4.65 16.43 -5.93
CA MET A 115 -3.98 15.26 -6.46
C MET A 115 -4.32 15.14 -7.95
N LEU A 116 -3.30 15.05 -8.78
CA LEU A 116 -3.44 14.85 -10.23
C LEU A 116 -2.38 13.86 -10.69
N GLY A 117 -2.80 12.62 -10.91
CA GLY A 117 -1.85 11.53 -11.19
C GLY A 117 -0.93 11.28 -10.01
N ASP A 118 0.37 11.37 -10.22
CA ASP A 118 1.40 11.18 -9.20
C ASP A 118 1.79 12.47 -8.47
N ASP A 119 1.18 13.58 -8.83
CA ASP A 119 1.52 14.90 -8.34
C ASP A 119 0.52 15.42 -7.32
N PHE A 120 1.04 16.03 -6.26
CA PHE A 120 0.25 16.67 -5.21
C PHE A 120 0.66 18.12 -5.07
N TRP A 121 -0.34 19.00 -4.90
CA TRP A 121 -0.15 20.43 -4.63
C TRP A 121 -0.94 20.86 -3.41
N LEU A 122 -0.35 21.76 -2.65
CA LEU A 122 -1.00 22.47 -1.55
C LEU A 122 -1.08 23.96 -1.91
N LEU A 123 -2.27 24.52 -1.83
CA LEU A 123 -2.50 25.95 -1.88
C LEU A 123 -2.83 26.46 -0.49
N MET A 124 -2.03 27.42 0.00
CA MET A 124 -2.33 28.14 1.24
C MET A 124 -3.25 29.33 0.97
N PRO A 125 -4.09 29.73 1.95
CA PRO A 125 -4.87 30.96 1.84
C PRO A 125 -3.99 32.14 1.52
N ASN A 126 -4.51 33.10 0.75
CA ASN A 126 -3.81 34.33 0.37
C ASN A 126 -2.55 34.14 -0.50
N THR A 127 -2.32 32.95 -1.01
CA THR A 127 -1.28 32.70 -2.02
C THR A 127 -1.90 32.48 -3.40
N GLN A 128 -1.13 32.81 -4.43
CA GLN A 128 -1.56 32.62 -5.82
C GLN A 128 -0.90 31.41 -6.48
N ARG A 129 0.08 30.81 -5.80
CA ARG A 129 0.87 29.71 -6.35
C ARG A 129 0.80 28.50 -5.44
N PRO A 130 0.30 27.36 -5.96
CA PRO A 130 0.35 26.11 -5.23
C PRO A 130 1.79 25.59 -5.10
N MET A 131 2.07 24.96 -3.98
CA MET A 131 3.35 24.29 -3.72
C MET A 131 3.23 22.81 -3.97
N ARG A 132 4.28 22.22 -4.53
CA ARG A 132 4.38 20.75 -4.63
C ARG A 132 4.60 20.16 -3.24
N ILE A 133 3.85 19.12 -2.93
CA ILE A 133 3.96 18.35 -1.69
C ILE A 133 4.02 16.86 -2.01
N THR A 134 4.29 16.07 -1.00
CA THR A 134 4.24 14.61 -1.08
C THR A 134 2.91 14.07 -0.54
N PRO A 135 2.46 12.88 -0.96
CA PRO A 135 1.28 12.26 -0.38
C PRO A 135 1.41 11.96 1.12
N MET A 136 2.65 11.90 1.64
CA MET A 136 2.93 11.69 3.08
C MET A 136 2.77 12.95 3.92
N GLN A 137 2.58 14.12 3.31
CA GLN A 137 2.35 15.37 4.05
C GLN A 137 1.17 15.20 5.02
N LYS A 138 1.45 15.32 6.32
CA LYS A 138 0.40 15.19 7.35
C LYS A 138 -0.58 16.36 7.28
N LEU A 139 -1.86 16.05 7.36
CA LEU A 139 -2.94 17.03 7.49
C LEU A 139 -3.40 17.16 8.93
N LEU A 140 -3.77 16.04 9.56
CA LEU A 140 -4.21 16.02 10.95
C LEU A 140 -3.91 14.66 11.56
N GLY A 141 -3.29 14.64 12.75
CA GLY A 141 -2.93 13.40 13.42
C GLY A 141 -2.07 12.53 12.50
N ASP A 142 -2.45 11.27 12.35
CA ASP A 142 -1.76 10.34 11.47
C ASP A 142 -2.30 10.33 10.03
N ALA A 143 -3.32 11.12 9.74
CA ALA A 143 -3.86 11.26 8.39
C ALA A 143 -2.98 12.16 7.53
N SER A 144 -2.53 11.63 6.41
CA SER A 144 -1.79 12.37 5.39
C SER A 144 -2.70 12.83 4.26
N THR A 145 -2.18 13.69 3.38
CA THR A 145 -2.88 14.12 2.16
C THR A 145 -3.28 12.94 1.30
N GLY A 146 -2.40 11.93 1.17
CA GLY A 146 -2.69 10.71 0.42
C GLY A 146 -3.80 9.86 1.02
N ASP A 147 -3.87 9.78 2.35
CA ASP A 147 -4.94 9.04 3.04
C ASP A 147 -6.33 9.63 2.77
N ILE A 148 -6.41 10.94 2.61
CA ILE A 148 -7.67 11.65 2.39
C ILE A 148 -8.02 11.76 0.90
N ALA A 149 -7.04 12.02 0.04
CA ALA A 149 -7.25 12.24 -1.38
C ALA A 149 -7.41 10.94 -2.19
N THR A 150 -6.82 9.83 -1.75
CA THR A 150 -6.81 8.56 -2.49
C THR A 150 -7.90 7.61 -1.99
N MET A 151 -8.79 7.19 -2.89
CA MET A 151 -9.97 6.38 -2.57
C MET A 151 -9.92 4.96 -3.13
N ASN A 152 -8.87 4.59 -3.87
CA ASN A 152 -8.78 3.29 -4.52
C ASN A 152 -7.36 2.72 -4.53
N TRP A 153 -7.28 1.41 -4.70
CA TRP A 153 -6.02 0.65 -4.83
C TRP A 153 -5.79 0.13 -6.25
N ALA A 154 -6.86 -0.24 -6.96
CA ALA A 154 -6.74 -0.74 -8.32
C ALA A 154 -6.06 0.31 -9.22
N GLY A 155 -5.12 -0.13 -10.06
CA GLY A 155 -4.32 0.76 -10.89
C GLY A 155 -3.07 1.35 -10.21
N ASP A 156 -3.06 1.40 -8.87
CA ASP A 156 -1.91 1.89 -8.11
C ASP A 156 -1.03 0.74 -7.60
N TYR A 157 -1.60 -0.43 -7.42
CA TYR A 157 -0.94 -1.60 -6.84
C TYR A 157 -1.11 -2.84 -7.70
N THR A 158 -0.07 -3.66 -7.73
CA THR A 158 -0.10 -5.06 -8.13
C THR A 158 0.19 -5.93 -6.92
N GLY A 159 0.05 -7.22 -7.02
CA GLY A 159 0.37 -8.11 -5.92
C GLY A 159 -0.21 -9.50 -6.09
N GLN A 160 -0.39 -10.16 -4.97
CA GLN A 160 -0.85 -11.55 -4.93
C GLN A 160 -1.73 -11.82 -3.71
N VAL A 161 -2.54 -12.85 -3.81
CA VAL A 161 -3.23 -13.44 -2.66
C VAL A 161 -2.20 -14.29 -1.90
N VAL A 162 -1.93 -13.94 -0.66
CA VAL A 162 -1.02 -14.67 0.22
C VAL A 162 -1.71 -15.92 0.79
N GLY A 163 -2.98 -15.78 1.15
CA GLY A 163 -3.75 -16.86 1.72
C GLY A 163 -5.07 -16.40 2.32
N GLU A 164 -5.67 -17.29 3.09
CA GLU A 164 -6.87 -17.01 3.88
C GLU A 164 -6.50 -16.98 5.35
N GLU A 165 -6.97 -15.98 6.04
CA GLU A 165 -6.69 -15.75 7.46
C GLU A 165 -7.95 -15.25 8.19
N PRO A 166 -8.04 -15.39 9.52
CA PRO A 166 -9.08 -14.69 10.27
C PRO A 166 -9.01 -13.18 10.03
N CYS A 167 -10.17 -12.55 9.85
CA CYS A 167 -10.23 -11.11 9.60
C CYS A 167 -9.68 -10.28 10.78
N GLN A 168 -9.87 -10.77 11.99
CA GLN A 168 -9.32 -10.27 13.25
C GLN A 168 -8.81 -11.46 14.05
N PRO A 169 -7.87 -11.29 15.01
CA PRO A 169 -7.31 -12.40 15.77
C PRO A 169 -8.36 -13.31 16.41
N ASP A 170 -9.47 -12.76 16.88
CA ASP A 170 -10.54 -13.48 17.58
C ASP A 170 -11.82 -13.62 16.73
N SER A 171 -11.75 -13.33 15.45
CA SER A 171 -12.90 -13.37 14.54
C SER A 171 -13.09 -14.75 13.94
N LYS A 172 -14.35 -15.17 13.81
CA LYS A 172 -14.73 -16.34 13.00
C LYS A 172 -14.82 -16.05 11.50
N ALA A 173 -14.85 -14.76 11.13
CA ALA A 173 -14.88 -14.34 9.72
C ALA A 173 -13.53 -14.57 9.06
N THR A 174 -13.55 -15.08 7.85
CA THR A 174 -12.35 -15.34 7.02
C THR A 174 -12.13 -14.21 6.04
N CYS A 175 -10.90 -13.74 5.96
CA CYS A 175 -10.42 -12.75 5.01
C CYS A 175 -9.44 -13.37 4.01
N LEU A 176 -9.39 -12.79 2.83
CA LEU A 176 -8.26 -12.93 1.92
C LEU A 176 -7.17 -11.94 2.32
N HIS A 177 -5.96 -12.43 2.48
CA HIS A 177 -4.78 -11.61 2.69
C HIS A 177 -4.12 -11.31 1.35
N LEU A 178 -4.06 -10.05 0.97
CA LEU A 178 -3.42 -9.58 -0.25
C LEU A 178 -2.12 -8.86 0.12
N SER A 179 -1.03 -9.22 -0.55
CA SER A 179 0.23 -8.48 -0.47
C SER A 179 0.35 -7.59 -1.70
N LEU A 180 0.35 -6.28 -1.50
CA LEU A 180 0.31 -5.28 -2.55
C LEU A 180 1.63 -4.55 -2.68
N GLN A 181 2.08 -4.37 -3.92
CA GLN A 181 3.27 -3.62 -4.28
C GLN A 181 2.89 -2.43 -5.15
N ALA A 182 3.39 -1.26 -4.83
CA ALA A 182 3.16 -0.06 -5.60
C ALA A 182 3.71 -0.19 -7.02
N GLN A 183 2.93 0.19 -8.02
CA GLN A 183 3.37 0.28 -9.41
C GLN A 183 3.46 1.72 -9.91
N ARG A 184 3.23 2.70 -9.02
CA ARG A 184 3.30 4.14 -9.31
C ARG A 184 4.18 4.84 -8.29
N LYS A 185 4.82 5.94 -8.70
CA LYS A 185 5.69 6.74 -7.81
C LYS A 185 4.93 7.63 -6.84
N GLY A 186 3.76 8.11 -7.23
CA GLY A 186 2.94 9.05 -6.44
C GLY A 186 2.03 8.40 -5.41
N VAL A 187 2.26 7.15 -5.04
CA VAL A 187 1.50 6.48 -3.99
C VAL A 187 2.01 6.87 -2.61
N THR A 188 1.12 6.80 -1.63
CA THR A 188 1.47 7.10 -0.23
C THR A 188 2.31 6.00 0.39
N TYR A 189 1.98 4.75 0.11
CA TYR A 189 2.63 3.57 0.69
C TYR A 189 3.18 2.67 -0.41
N GLN A 190 4.43 2.23 -0.27
CA GLN A 190 5.09 1.40 -1.28
C GLN A 190 4.65 -0.06 -1.23
N ARG A 191 4.25 -0.53 -0.06
CA ARG A 191 3.69 -1.86 0.16
C ARG A 191 2.51 -1.78 1.10
N ILE A 192 1.49 -2.57 0.82
CA ILE A 192 0.31 -2.71 1.68
C ILE A 192 0.04 -4.20 1.87
N GLU A 193 -0.12 -4.62 3.11
CA GLU A 193 -0.75 -5.89 3.42
C GLU A 193 -2.22 -5.60 3.72
N LEU A 194 -3.12 -6.11 2.87
CA LEU A 194 -4.54 -5.80 2.91
C LEU A 194 -5.36 -7.06 3.16
N TRP A 195 -6.25 -6.99 4.13
CA TRP A 195 -7.23 -8.04 4.41
C TRP A 195 -8.61 -7.59 3.97
N ILE A 196 -9.22 -8.36 3.07
CA ILE A 196 -10.58 -8.13 2.58
C ILE A 196 -11.46 -9.34 2.92
N GLY A 197 -12.74 -9.12 3.14
CA GLY A 197 -13.68 -10.21 3.39
C GLY A 197 -13.69 -11.23 2.24
N LYS A 198 -13.66 -12.52 2.57
CA LYS A 198 -13.62 -13.59 1.58
C LYS A 198 -14.85 -13.60 0.67
N ALA A 199 -16.03 -13.32 1.22
CA ALA A 199 -17.29 -13.45 0.50
C ALA A 199 -17.65 -12.21 -0.33
N ARG A 200 -17.36 -11.01 0.18
CA ARG A 200 -17.81 -9.73 -0.41
C ARG A 200 -16.69 -8.77 -0.76
N HIS A 201 -15.45 -9.13 -0.45
CA HIS A 201 -14.25 -8.35 -0.71
C HIS A 201 -14.25 -6.95 -0.06
N GLU A 202 -15.06 -6.74 0.99
CA GLU A 202 -15.00 -5.52 1.77
C GLU A 202 -13.65 -5.37 2.48
N PRO A 203 -13.05 -4.18 2.49
CA PRO A 203 -11.80 -3.96 3.22
C PRO A 203 -12.04 -4.07 4.73
N VAL A 204 -11.15 -4.76 5.42
CA VAL A 204 -11.23 -4.97 6.87
C VAL A 204 -10.09 -4.28 7.60
N ARG A 205 -8.87 -4.55 7.21
CA ARG A 205 -7.68 -3.93 7.79
C ARG A 205 -6.52 -3.91 6.81
N ALA A 206 -5.55 -3.06 7.07
CA ALA A 206 -4.33 -2.98 6.30
C ALA A 206 -3.13 -2.59 7.16
N ASP A 207 -1.98 -3.13 6.81
CA ASP A 207 -0.67 -2.67 7.28
C ASP A 207 -0.02 -1.87 6.15
N LEU A 208 0.39 -0.63 6.46
CA LEU A 208 0.82 0.37 5.50
C LEU A 208 2.32 0.64 5.66
N PHE A 209 3.11 0.30 4.65
CA PHE A 209 4.56 0.36 4.68
C PHE A 209 5.10 1.45 3.76
N VAL A 210 6.06 2.20 4.26
CA VAL A 210 6.80 3.21 3.47
C VAL A 210 7.96 2.57 2.69
N GLN A 211 8.64 3.37 1.88
CA GLN A 211 9.66 2.91 0.94
C GLN A 211 10.79 2.08 1.56
N SER A 212 11.14 2.34 2.81
CA SER A 212 12.14 1.58 3.57
C SER A 212 11.64 0.21 4.06
N ASP A 213 10.47 -0.21 3.63
CA ASP A 213 9.73 -1.39 4.12
C ASP A 213 9.44 -1.33 5.63
N LYS A 214 9.34 -0.11 6.14
CA LYS A 214 9.01 0.16 7.53
C LYS A 214 7.49 0.33 7.68
N LEU A 215 6.91 -0.39 8.64
CA LEU A 215 5.51 -0.21 8.99
C LEU A 215 5.28 1.22 9.50
N ALA A 216 4.52 2.00 8.74
CA ALA A 216 4.20 3.37 9.10
C ALA A 216 2.93 3.44 9.94
N LYS A 217 1.88 2.78 9.47
CA LYS A 217 0.54 2.83 10.08
C LYS A 217 -0.18 1.50 9.92
N GLN A 218 -1.11 1.25 10.81
CA GLN A 218 -2.14 0.24 10.63
C GLN A 218 -3.48 0.92 10.41
N ALA A 219 -4.26 0.41 9.47
CA ALA A 219 -5.60 0.88 9.17
C ALA A 219 -6.62 -0.19 9.52
N ARG A 220 -7.76 0.25 10.03
CA ARG A 220 -8.95 -0.58 10.22
C ARG A 220 -10.11 0.10 9.53
N PHE A 221 -10.90 -0.66 8.79
CA PHE A 221 -12.05 -0.15 8.07
C PHE A 221 -13.34 -0.54 8.79
N VAL A 222 -14.17 0.45 9.08
CA VAL A 222 -15.49 0.27 9.69
C VAL A 222 -16.52 0.45 8.59
N MET A 223 -17.36 -0.57 8.40
CA MET A 223 -18.39 -0.55 7.38
C MET A 223 -19.66 0.17 7.87
N ASP A 224 -20.46 0.68 6.93
CA ASP A 224 -21.72 1.38 7.21
C ASP A 224 -22.77 0.49 7.87
N LYS A 225 -22.70 -0.83 7.63
CA LYS A 225 -23.64 -1.83 8.17
C LYS A 225 -22.89 -3.11 8.54
N PRO A 226 -23.30 -3.79 9.60
CA PRO A 226 -22.71 -5.09 9.98
C PRO A 226 -23.08 -6.21 9.00
N THR A 227 -24.25 -6.13 8.36
CA THR A 227 -24.75 -7.09 7.38
C THR A 227 -24.99 -6.41 6.05
N ASN A 228 -24.51 -7.03 4.96
CA ASN A 228 -24.57 -6.46 3.59
C ASN A 228 -24.02 -5.03 3.53
N PRO A 229 -22.76 -4.81 3.90
CA PRO A 229 -22.14 -3.50 3.85
C PRO A 229 -22.11 -2.96 2.42
N THR A 230 -22.25 -1.65 2.27
CA THR A 230 -22.20 -0.96 0.98
C THR A 230 -21.06 0.03 0.88
N ASN A 231 -20.69 0.63 1.99
CA ASN A 231 -19.62 1.63 2.04
C ASN A 231 -18.74 1.48 3.29
N VAL A 232 -17.50 1.89 3.17
CA VAL A 232 -16.67 2.19 4.33
C VAL A 232 -17.21 3.48 4.97
N ALA A 233 -17.63 3.39 6.21
CA ALA A 233 -18.07 4.55 6.99
C ALA A 233 -16.90 5.27 7.64
N GLU A 234 -15.84 4.53 8.01
CA GLU A 234 -14.72 5.08 8.76
C GLU A 234 -13.44 4.28 8.48
N MET A 235 -12.33 4.99 8.36
CA MET A 235 -10.99 4.41 8.37
C MET A 235 -10.25 4.88 9.63
N VAL A 236 -9.84 3.95 10.47
CA VAL A 236 -9.11 4.23 11.71
C VAL A 236 -7.64 3.98 11.48
N LEU A 237 -6.82 5.00 11.68
CA LEU A 237 -5.37 4.93 11.54
C LEU A 237 -4.70 4.93 12.92
N VAL A 238 -3.75 4.03 13.11
CA VAL A 238 -2.88 3.97 14.28
C VAL A 238 -1.44 3.97 13.81
N ASP A 239 -0.69 5.00 14.21
CA ASP A 239 0.74 5.06 13.96
C ASP A 239 1.47 4.16 14.96
N GLN A 240 2.26 3.22 14.45
CA GLN A 240 3.04 2.30 15.28
C GLN A 240 4.27 2.95 15.94
N LEU A 241 4.66 4.13 15.45
CA LEU A 241 5.88 4.83 15.87
C LEU A 241 5.61 5.96 16.86
N SER A 242 4.37 6.34 17.05
CA SER A 242 3.96 7.47 17.88
C SER A 242 3.08 7.06 19.06
N ASN A 243 2.53 8.02 19.76
CA ASN A 243 1.90 7.99 21.08
C ASN A 243 0.60 7.14 21.21
N LYS A 244 0.35 6.16 20.35
CA LYS A 244 -0.87 5.33 20.33
C LYS A 244 -2.17 6.15 20.19
N LYS A 245 -2.08 7.36 19.63
CA LYS A 245 -3.27 8.13 19.26
C LYS A 245 -3.96 7.47 18.09
N GLU A 246 -5.29 7.49 18.11
CA GLU A 246 -6.10 7.10 16.96
C GLU A 246 -6.46 8.31 16.13
N THR A 247 -6.38 8.17 14.81
CA THR A 247 -6.92 9.13 13.86
C THR A 247 -8.05 8.46 13.10
N ARG A 248 -9.25 9.00 13.18
CA ARG A 248 -10.44 8.46 12.51
C ARG A 248 -10.84 9.35 11.36
N ILE A 249 -10.90 8.76 10.17
CA ILE A 249 -11.40 9.42 8.96
C ILE A 249 -12.82 8.93 8.74
N GLN A 250 -13.80 9.78 9.02
CA GLN A 250 -15.22 9.46 8.90
C GLN A 250 -15.77 10.03 7.60
N TYR A 251 -16.40 9.19 6.80
CA TYR A 251 -17.03 9.56 5.54
C TYR A 251 -18.51 9.82 5.81
N LEU A 252 -18.86 11.10 6.03
CA LEU A 252 -20.18 11.50 6.50
C LEU A 252 -21.25 11.41 5.44
N SER A 253 -20.88 11.73 4.19
CA SER A 253 -21.78 11.62 3.05
C SER A 253 -21.00 11.39 1.77
N ARG A 254 -21.62 10.71 0.82
CA ARG A 254 -21.12 10.53 -0.54
C ARG A 254 -22.26 10.84 -1.51
N LYS A 255 -21.95 11.66 -2.50
CA LYS A 255 -22.88 11.91 -3.62
C LYS A 255 -22.12 11.97 -4.93
N GLU A 256 -22.73 11.50 -6.00
CA GLU A 256 -22.17 11.67 -7.34
C GLU A 256 -22.13 13.16 -7.69
N ARG A 257 -20.97 13.61 -8.11
CA ARG A 257 -20.78 14.98 -8.57
C ARG A 257 -19.61 15.07 -9.54
N THR A 258 -19.87 15.59 -10.73
CA THR A 258 -18.86 15.97 -11.68
C THR A 258 -18.54 17.45 -11.48
N VAL A 259 -17.27 17.78 -11.33
CA VAL A 259 -16.80 19.16 -11.19
C VAL A 259 -16.21 19.65 -12.50
N ALA A 260 -16.15 20.97 -12.67
CA ALA A 260 -15.50 21.57 -13.83
C ALA A 260 -14.01 21.16 -13.90
N ALA A 261 -13.52 20.88 -15.08
CA ALA A 261 -12.12 20.41 -15.27
C ALA A 261 -11.08 21.40 -14.72
N GLU A 262 -11.39 22.69 -14.72
CA GLU A 262 -10.53 23.73 -14.17
C GLU A 262 -10.28 23.59 -12.65
N TRP A 263 -11.23 23.00 -11.89
CA TRP A 263 -11.03 22.75 -10.47
C TRP A 263 -9.90 21.76 -10.20
N LEU A 264 -9.65 20.89 -11.17
CA LEU A 264 -8.61 19.85 -11.10
C LEU A 264 -7.36 20.24 -11.90
N ASN A 265 -7.07 21.54 -11.98
CA ASN A 265 -5.91 22.06 -12.65
C ASN A 265 -5.11 22.97 -11.70
N PRO A 266 -3.82 22.68 -11.47
CA PRO A 266 -3.00 23.47 -10.54
C PRO A 266 -2.92 24.95 -10.92
N MET A 267 -3.03 25.32 -12.20
CA MET A 267 -3.02 26.72 -12.63
C MET A 267 -4.26 27.52 -12.18
N PHE A 268 -5.37 26.82 -11.93
CA PHE A 268 -6.63 27.45 -11.51
C PHE A 268 -6.94 27.22 -10.03
N LEU A 269 -6.04 26.56 -9.30
CA LEU A 269 -6.28 26.16 -7.92
C LEU A 269 -6.51 27.38 -6.99
N ALA A 270 -5.91 28.53 -7.30
CA ALA A 270 -6.12 29.77 -6.54
C ALA A 270 -7.52 30.38 -6.73
N ARG A 271 -8.26 29.96 -7.74
CA ARG A 271 -9.65 30.38 -7.96
C ARG A 271 -10.58 29.58 -7.04
N ASN A 272 -11.53 30.24 -6.42
CA ASN A 272 -12.49 29.54 -5.58
C ASN A 272 -13.52 28.83 -6.47
N PRO A 273 -13.70 27.52 -6.30
CA PRO A 273 -14.82 26.83 -6.93
C PRO A 273 -16.13 27.31 -6.31
N SER A 274 -17.18 27.44 -7.12
CA SER A 274 -18.53 27.61 -6.60
C SER A 274 -19.01 26.27 -6.07
N LEU A 275 -19.32 26.22 -4.78
CA LEU A 275 -19.89 25.03 -4.13
C LEU A 275 -21.42 25.03 -4.12
N ASP A 276 -22.03 26.03 -4.75
CA ASP A 276 -23.47 26.22 -4.83
C ASP A 276 -24.14 25.28 -5.84
#